data_8f2e7081ec95427e8de37a0fea0e9d91
#
_entry.id   8f2e7081ec95427e8de37a0fea0e9d91
#
_cell.length_a   1.000
_cell.length_b   1.000
_cell.length_c   1.000
_cell.angle_alpha   90.00
_cell.angle_beta   90.00
_cell.angle_gamma   90.00
#
_symmetry.space_group_name_H-M   'P 1'
#
loop_
_entity.id
_entity.type
_entity.pdbx_description
1 polymer ?
#
loop_
_entity_poly.entity_id
_entity_poly.type
_entity_poly.pdbx_seq_one_letter_code
_entity_poly.pdbx_strand_id
1 'polypeptide(L)'
;MLPGFDLPAFVAATLSEDMGEAGDITAAAVIPADAVFTGVMDSRDAITVAGLDIAAAFFRHLDRQVVLEPLVSDGDRVAPGTALLRLRGNARALLTAERSALNTVQHLSGIATLTARYVAEIAGTGATLLDTRKTIPGLRVLEKYATRMGGATNHRMGLWDAAMIKDNHVAVAGSVGEATARARAAGIDRIIVEVDSLDQIEPALTAGATHLLLDNMTPPTLREAVALIAGRVPAEASGGVNLDTIRAIAETGVTYISVGRLTQSAPAADIGLDFTLDAA
;
A
#
# COMPACT_ATOMS: atom_id res chain seq x y z
N MET A 1 -10.98 -10.57 -3.95
CA MET A 1 -11.49 -10.30 -2.57
C MET A 1 -10.28 -10.06 -1.67
N LEU A 2 -10.26 -9.00 -0.85
CA LEU A 2 -9.15 -8.65 0.05
C LEU A 2 -9.39 -9.33 1.41
N PRO A 3 -8.56 -10.31 1.80
CA PRO A 3 -8.74 -11.01 3.08
C PRO A 3 -8.68 -10.03 4.27
N GLY A 4 -9.66 -10.13 5.17
CA GLY A 4 -9.72 -9.28 6.37
C GLY A 4 -10.17 -7.84 6.14
N PHE A 5 -10.74 -7.51 4.97
CA PHE A 5 -11.31 -6.20 4.68
C PHE A 5 -12.78 -6.29 4.31
N ASP A 6 -13.62 -5.55 5.03
CA ASP A 6 -15.06 -5.45 4.76
C ASP A 6 -15.32 -4.34 3.72
N LEU A 7 -15.20 -4.70 2.44
CA LEU A 7 -15.42 -3.77 1.33
C LEU A 7 -16.84 -3.18 1.32
N PRO A 8 -17.92 -3.94 1.54
CA PRO A 8 -19.27 -3.35 1.64
C PRO A 8 -19.40 -2.31 2.75
N ALA A 9 -18.87 -2.56 3.93
CA ALA A 9 -18.91 -1.60 5.04
C ALA A 9 -18.08 -0.35 4.73
N PHE A 10 -16.91 -0.49 4.12
CA PHE A 10 -16.06 0.63 3.69
C PHE A 10 -16.79 1.51 2.67
N VAL A 11 -17.38 0.93 1.62
CA VAL A 11 -18.12 1.64 0.58
C VAL A 11 -19.31 2.38 1.19
N ALA A 12 -20.09 1.72 2.03
CA ALA A 12 -21.25 2.34 2.67
C ALA A 12 -20.85 3.53 3.57
N ALA A 13 -19.79 3.39 4.37
CA ALA A 13 -19.31 4.45 5.24
C ALA A 13 -18.78 5.66 4.45
N THR A 14 -18.01 5.43 3.39
CA THR A 14 -17.46 6.50 2.55
C THR A 14 -18.56 7.25 1.80
N LEU A 15 -19.56 6.55 1.23
CA LEU A 15 -20.70 7.20 0.61
C LEU A 15 -21.55 7.97 1.64
N SER A 16 -21.73 7.45 2.85
CA SER A 16 -22.46 8.14 3.91
C SER A 16 -21.76 9.43 4.35
N GLU A 17 -20.42 9.47 4.36
CA GLU A 17 -19.64 10.69 4.63
C GLU A 17 -19.95 11.79 3.59
N ASP A 18 -20.02 11.43 2.31
CA ASP A 18 -20.23 12.39 1.23
C ASP A 18 -21.70 12.82 1.09
N MET A 19 -22.64 11.91 1.27
CA MET A 19 -24.09 12.20 1.12
C MET A 19 -24.73 12.81 2.36
N GLY A 20 -24.22 12.56 3.56
CA GLY A 20 -24.87 12.94 4.82
C GLY A 20 -26.31 12.40 4.88
N GLU A 21 -27.18 13.11 5.64
CA GLU A 21 -28.59 12.75 5.76
C GLU A 21 -29.45 13.21 4.57
N ALA A 22 -29.02 14.25 3.84
CA ALA A 22 -29.80 14.87 2.77
C ALA A 22 -29.62 14.17 1.41
N GLY A 23 -28.61 13.32 1.25
CA GLY A 23 -28.24 12.72 -0.03
C GLY A 23 -27.63 13.73 -1.00
N ASP A 24 -27.49 13.35 -2.27
CA ASP A 24 -27.01 14.24 -3.33
C ASP A 24 -28.13 15.18 -3.78
N ILE A 25 -28.20 16.35 -3.14
CA ILE A 25 -29.20 17.37 -3.40
C ILE A 25 -29.09 17.94 -4.81
N THR A 26 -27.90 17.96 -5.39
CA THR A 26 -27.66 18.48 -6.75
C THR A 26 -28.21 17.52 -7.79
N ALA A 27 -27.77 16.25 -7.74
CA ALA A 27 -28.27 15.25 -8.68
C ALA A 27 -29.79 15.07 -8.55
N ALA A 28 -30.33 15.10 -7.32
CA ALA A 28 -31.78 15.01 -7.10
C ALA A 28 -32.57 16.17 -7.74
N ALA A 29 -31.98 17.38 -7.70
CA ALA A 29 -32.68 18.58 -8.20
C ALA A 29 -32.59 18.74 -9.73
N VAL A 30 -31.44 18.39 -10.36
CA VAL A 30 -31.16 18.76 -11.74
C VAL A 30 -31.13 17.60 -12.72
N ILE A 31 -31.01 16.36 -12.26
CA ILE A 31 -30.93 15.18 -13.13
C ILE A 31 -32.29 14.45 -13.13
N PRO A 32 -32.90 14.12 -14.28
CA PRO A 32 -34.08 13.25 -14.32
C PRO A 32 -33.80 11.88 -13.66
N ALA A 33 -34.80 11.34 -12.96
CA ALA A 33 -34.63 10.10 -12.21
C ALA A 33 -34.28 8.86 -13.07
N ASP A 34 -34.76 8.89 -14.32
CA ASP A 34 -34.60 7.85 -15.35
C ASP A 34 -33.43 8.12 -16.31
N ALA A 35 -32.70 9.23 -16.13
CA ALA A 35 -31.54 9.54 -16.96
C ALA A 35 -30.45 8.48 -16.86
N VAL A 36 -29.85 8.13 -18.00
CA VAL A 36 -28.77 7.18 -18.12
C VAL A 36 -27.53 7.88 -18.66
N PHE A 37 -26.40 7.66 -18.01
CA PHE A 37 -25.10 8.12 -18.48
C PHE A 37 -24.22 6.95 -18.87
N THR A 38 -23.37 7.19 -19.88
CA THR A 38 -22.19 6.39 -20.17
C THR A 38 -20.95 7.21 -19.79
N GLY A 39 -20.03 6.61 -19.06
CA GLY A 39 -18.80 7.27 -18.60
C GLY A 39 -17.56 6.44 -18.94
N VAL A 40 -16.44 7.13 -19.06
CA VAL A 40 -15.12 6.52 -19.21
C VAL A 40 -14.19 7.11 -18.14
N MET A 41 -13.67 6.23 -17.29
CA MET A 41 -12.60 6.57 -16.36
C MET A 41 -11.27 6.39 -17.08
N ASP A 42 -10.42 7.41 -17.10
CA ASP A 42 -9.14 7.40 -17.78
C ASP A 42 -8.01 7.94 -16.90
N SER A 43 -6.81 7.50 -17.19
CA SER A 43 -5.62 8.03 -16.55
C SER A 43 -5.10 9.25 -17.29
N ARG A 44 -4.80 10.32 -16.57
CA ARG A 44 -4.18 11.54 -17.11
C ARG A 44 -2.66 11.52 -17.00
N ASP A 45 -2.12 10.60 -16.20
CA ASP A 45 -0.70 10.37 -15.98
C ASP A 45 -0.27 8.96 -16.41
N ALA A 46 1.05 8.74 -16.49
CA ALA A 46 1.61 7.39 -16.57
C ALA A 46 1.59 6.77 -15.16
N ILE A 47 0.78 5.74 -14.96
CA ILE A 47 0.54 5.14 -13.64
C ILE A 47 0.65 3.61 -13.64
N THR A 48 0.78 3.04 -12.45
CA THR A 48 0.46 1.63 -12.17
C THR A 48 -0.93 1.60 -11.53
N VAL A 49 -1.85 0.89 -12.14
CA VAL A 49 -3.26 0.85 -11.74
C VAL A 49 -3.44 0.03 -10.47
N ALA A 50 -4.25 0.52 -9.53
CA ALA A 50 -4.68 -0.25 -8.36
C ALA A 50 -6.04 0.22 -7.83
N GLY A 51 -6.94 -0.73 -7.55
CA GLY A 51 -8.21 -0.46 -6.90
C GLY A 51 -9.41 -0.27 -7.83
N LEU A 52 -9.35 -0.74 -9.07
CA LEU A 52 -10.47 -0.64 -10.02
C LEU A 52 -11.73 -1.35 -9.51
N ASP A 53 -11.61 -2.57 -8.97
CA ASP A 53 -12.74 -3.30 -8.40
C ASP A 53 -13.33 -2.60 -7.17
N ILE A 54 -12.48 -1.91 -6.40
CA ILE A 54 -12.91 -1.13 -5.24
C ILE A 54 -13.68 0.11 -5.69
N ALA A 55 -13.17 0.84 -6.69
CA ALA A 55 -13.86 1.96 -7.31
C ALA A 55 -15.21 1.51 -7.93
N ALA A 56 -15.22 0.39 -8.63
CA ALA A 56 -16.43 -0.21 -9.21
C ALA A 56 -17.50 -0.55 -8.15
N ALA A 57 -17.08 -0.90 -6.93
CA ALA A 57 -18.00 -1.24 -5.85
C ALA A 57 -18.86 -0.04 -5.40
N PHE A 58 -18.35 1.19 -5.50
CA PHE A 58 -19.12 2.41 -5.19
C PHE A 58 -20.30 2.57 -6.15
N PHE A 59 -20.07 2.39 -7.45
CA PHE A 59 -21.12 2.46 -8.44
C PHE A 59 -22.16 1.35 -8.26
N ARG A 60 -21.71 0.10 -8.04
CA ARG A 60 -22.61 -1.04 -7.79
C ARG A 60 -23.43 -0.88 -6.52
N HIS A 61 -22.94 -0.14 -5.53
CA HIS A 61 -23.67 0.09 -4.29
C HIS A 61 -24.92 0.96 -4.51
N LEU A 62 -24.81 1.98 -5.34
CA LEU A 62 -25.90 2.91 -5.62
C LEU A 62 -26.78 2.48 -6.81
N ASP A 63 -26.21 1.79 -7.80
CA ASP A 63 -26.93 1.22 -8.93
C ASP A 63 -26.56 -0.26 -9.13
N ARG A 64 -27.46 -1.16 -8.73
CA ARG A 64 -27.25 -2.61 -8.89
C ARG A 64 -27.28 -3.07 -10.35
N GLN A 65 -27.81 -2.25 -11.27
CA GLN A 65 -27.90 -2.56 -12.70
C GLN A 65 -26.78 -1.91 -13.51
N VAL A 66 -25.86 -1.19 -12.87
CA VAL A 66 -24.74 -0.55 -13.56
C VAL A 66 -23.93 -1.59 -14.35
N VAL A 67 -23.68 -1.28 -15.61
CA VAL A 67 -22.79 -2.05 -16.47
C VAL A 67 -21.37 -1.48 -16.29
N LEU A 68 -20.43 -2.32 -15.91
CA LEU A 68 -19.04 -1.95 -15.66
C LEU A 68 -18.15 -2.85 -16.52
N GLU A 69 -17.32 -2.26 -17.36
CA GLU A 69 -16.36 -2.92 -18.25
C GLU A 69 -14.95 -2.47 -17.91
N PRO A 70 -14.20 -3.22 -17.07
CA PRO A 70 -12.78 -2.97 -16.88
C PRO A 70 -12.01 -3.17 -18.18
N LEU A 71 -11.16 -2.21 -18.54
CA LEU A 71 -10.38 -2.23 -19.76
C LEU A 71 -8.91 -2.58 -19.51
N VAL A 72 -8.50 -2.52 -18.25
CA VAL A 72 -7.18 -2.88 -17.74
C VAL A 72 -7.33 -3.60 -16.41
N SER A 73 -6.24 -4.16 -15.90
CA SER A 73 -6.18 -4.87 -14.62
C SER A 73 -5.33 -4.10 -13.60
N ASP A 74 -5.61 -4.31 -12.30
CA ASP A 74 -4.72 -3.84 -11.25
C ASP A 74 -3.33 -4.45 -11.43
N GLY A 75 -2.29 -3.62 -11.31
CA GLY A 75 -0.89 -3.94 -11.59
C GLY A 75 -0.42 -3.56 -13.00
N ASP A 76 -1.32 -3.28 -13.93
CA ASP A 76 -0.95 -2.81 -15.27
C ASP A 76 -0.32 -1.41 -15.21
N ARG A 77 0.71 -1.21 -16.02
CA ARG A 77 1.32 0.10 -16.26
C ARG A 77 0.72 0.71 -17.50
N VAL A 78 0.12 1.87 -17.35
CA VAL A 78 -0.61 2.55 -18.43
C VAL A 78 -0.03 3.92 -18.73
N ALA A 79 -0.17 4.36 -19.97
CA ALA A 79 0.21 5.70 -20.42
C ALA A 79 -0.91 6.72 -20.14
N PRO A 80 -0.61 8.03 -20.15
CA PRO A 80 -1.63 9.07 -20.12
C PRO A 80 -2.68 8.88 -21.23
N GLY A 81 -3.96 9.13 -20.93
CA GLY A 81 -5.09 8.97 -21.85
C GLY A 81 -5.59 7.52 -21.99
N THR A 82 -5.05 6.57 -21.21
CA THR A 82 -5.55 5.19 -21.25
C THR A 82 -6.87 5.08 -20.51
N ALA A 83 -7.90 4.56 -21.19
CA ALA A 83 -9.19 4.23 -20.57
C ALA A 83 -9.02 3.02 -19.63
N LEU A 84 -9.47 3.18 -18.39
CA LEU A 84 -9.34 2.18 -17.32
C LEU A 84 -10.62 1.37 -17.12
N LEU A 85 -11.78 2.07 -17.13
CA LEU A 85 -13.09 1.50 -16.84
C LEU A 85 -14.15 2.23 -17.66
N ARG A 86 -14.99 1.50 -18.39
CA ARG A 86 -16.27 2.03 -18.90
C ARG A 86 -17.40 1.70 -17.96
N LEU A 87 -18.32 2.62 -17.83
CA LEU A 87 -19.51 2.42 -17.02
C LEU A 87 -20.75 3.01 -17.68
N ARG A 88 -21.91 2.36 -17.46
CA ARG A 88 -23.21 2.81 -17.94
C ARG A 88 -24.28 2.47 -16.92
N GLY A 89 -25.06 3.45 -16.50
CA GLY A 89 -26.08 3.25 -15.48
C GLY A 89 -26.91 4.50 -15.19
N ASN A 90 -27.64 4.48 -14.09
CA ASN A 90 -28.43 5.60 -13.63
C ASN A 90 -27.57 6.85 -13.37
N ALA A 91 -27.86 7.95 -14.04
CA ALA A 91 -27.06 9.15 -14.02
C ALA A 91 -26.87 9.75 -12.61
N ARG A 92 -27.95 9.75 -11.78
CA ARG A 92 -27.86 10.24 -10.39
C ARG A 92 -26.90 9.39 -9.58
N ALA A 93 -27.05 8.06 -9.65
CA ALA A 93 -26.23 7.11 -8.92
C ALA A 93 -24.75 7.21 -9.31
N LEU A 94 -24.46 7.35 -10.62
CA LEU A 94 -23.10 7.46 -11.11
C LEU A 94 -22.40 8.75 -10.64
N LEU A 95 -23.10 9.89 -10.73
CA LEU A 95 -22.58 11.19 -10.27
C LEU A 95 -22.35 11.20 -8.75
N THR A 96 -23.29 10.64 -7.99
CA THR A 96 -23.15 10.53 -6.52
C THR A 96 -21.96 9.65 -6.10
N ALA A 97 -21.68 8.57 -6.83
CA ALA A 97 -20.57 7.66 -6.52
C ALA A 97 -19.20 8.17 -6.99
N GLU A 98 -19.16 9.06 -7.97
CA GLU A 98 -17.97 9.46 -8.72
C GLU A 98 -16.82 9.88 -7.81
N ARG A 99 -17.03 10.83 -6.91
CA ARG A 99 -15.95 11.40 -6.11
C ARG A 99 -15.32 10.35 -5.19
N SER A 100 -16.13 9.56 -4.50
CA SER A 100 -15.67 8.49 -3.61
C SER A 100 -14.90 7.40 -4.38
N ALA A 101 -15.38 7.02 -5.56
CA ALA A 101 -14.71 6.05 -6.43
C ALA A 101 -13.36 6.60 -6.93
N LEU A 102 -13.33 7.84 -7.45
CA LEU A 102 -12.12 8.49 -7.93
C LEU A 102 -11.09 8.67 -6.81
N ASN A 103 -11.46 9.21 -5.67
CA ASN A 103 -10.54 9.40 -4.54
C ASN A 103 -9.86 8.08 -4.15
N THR A 104 -10.62 6.98 -4.15
CA THR A 104 -10.09 5.66 -3.78
C THR A 104 -9.10 5.14 -4.82
N VAL A 105 -9.47 5.13 -6.12
CA VAL A 105 -8.59 4.60 -7.17
C VAL A 105 -7.37 5.49 -7.40
N GLN A 106 -7.50 6.81 -7.26
CA GLN A 106 -6.40 7.76 -7.34
C GLN A 106 -5.37 7.54 -6.23
N HIS A 107 -5.85 7.37 -4.98
CA HIS A 107 -4.98 7.08 -3.84
C HIS A 107 -4.21 5.76 -4.01
N LEU A 108 -4.93 4.69 -4.34
CA LEU A 108 -4.33 3.35 -4.47
C LEU A 108 -3.38 3.27 -5.69
N SER A 109 -3.76 3.84 -6.82
CA SER A 109 -2.89 3.89 -8.00
C SER A 109 -1.67 4.77 -7.79
N GLY A 110 -1.78 5.84 -7.00
CA GLY A 110 -0.64 6.65 -6.58
C GLY A 110 0.37 5.85 -5.76
N ILE A 111 -0.10 5.06 -4.80
CA ILE A 111 0.74 4.14 -4.01
C ILE A 111 1.41 3.09 -4.91
N ALA A 112 0.65 2.44 -5.79
CA ALA A 112 1.18 1.43 -6.70
C ALA A 112 2.24 2.04 -7.65
N THR A 113 1.99 3.24 -8.17
CA THR A 113 2.90 3.95 -9.07
C THR A 113 4.21 4.32 -8.36
N LEU A 114 4.13 4.90 -7.16
CA LEU A 114 5.33 5.19 -6.37
C LEU A 114 6.10 3.92 -6.06
N THR A 115 5.40 2.86 -5.64
CA THR A 115 6.01 1.56 -5.33
C THR A 115 6.74 0.97 -6.54
N ALA A 116 6.13 1.02 -7.73
CA ALA A 116 6.74 0.53 -8.95
C ALA A 116 8.04 1.27 -9.32
N ARG A 117 8.15 2.56 -9.00
CA ARG A 117 9.38 3.32 -9.16
C ARG A 117 10.48 2.82 -8.22
N TYR A 118 10.17 2.59 -6.95
CA TYR A 118 11.14 2.01 -5.99
C TYR A 118 11.59 0.61 -6.38
N VAL A 119 10.68 -0.24 -6.85
CA VAL A 119 11.01 -1.59 -7.36
C VAL A 119 11.95 -1.52 -8.57
N ALA A 120 11.71 -0.58 -9.48
CA ALA A 120 12.56 -0.39 -10.65
C ALA A 120 14.00 0.02 -10.27
N GLU A 121 14.16 0.89 -9.25
CA GLU A 121 15.47 1.33 -8.77
C GLU A 121 16.34 0.19 -8.22
N ILE A 122 15.72 -0.80 -7.58
CA ILE A 122 16.46 -1.94 -7.00
C ILE A 122 16.58 -3.15 -7.93
N ALA A 123 16.10 -3.03 -9.16
CA ALA A 123 16.14 -4.14 -10.12
C ALA A 123 17.56 -4.66 -10.31
N GLY A 124 17.73 -5.99 -10.29
CA GLY A 124 19.00 -6.68 -10.47
C GLY A 124 19.95 -6.70 -9.25
N THR A 125 19.55 -6.15 -8.10
CA THR A 125 20.39 -6.15 -6.88
C THR A 125 20.17 -7.38 -5.99
N GLY A 126 19.07 -8.11 -6.18
CA GLY A 126 18.65 -9.21 -5.31
C GLY A 126 17.86 -8.76 -4.07
N ALA A 127 17.81 -7.47 -3.74
CA ALA A 127 17.00 -6.95 -2.64
C ALA A 127 15.52 -6.94 -3.01
N THR A 128 14.65 -7.16 -2.02
CA THR A 128 13.19 -7.09 -2.14
C THR A 128 12.66 -5.87 -1.38
N LEU A 129 11.80 -5.09 -2.03
CA LEU A 129 11.11 -3.95 -1.43
C LEU A 129 9.99 -4.42 -0.52
N LEU A 130 9.94 -3.88 0.70
CA LEU A 130 8.86 -4.08 1.65
C LEU A 130 8.11 -2.77 1.93
N ASP A 131 6.82 -2.89 2.17
CA ASP A 131 6.02 -1.83 2.78
C ASP A 131 6.21 -1.78 4.31
N THR A 132 5.42 -0.99 5.00
CA THR A 132 5.46 -0.88 6.47
C THR A 132 4.05 -0.81 7.06
N ARG A 133 3.96 -0.57 8.38
CA ARG A 133 2.70 -0.24 9.06
C ARG A 133 2.39 1.26 9.12
N LYS A 134 3.18 2.10 8.44
CA LYS A 134 2.94 3.56 8.33
C LYS A 134 1.86 3.82 7.28
N THR A 135 0.62 3.49 7.61
CA THR A 135 -0.56 3.55 6.75
C THR A 135 -1.59 4.52 7.31
N ILE A 136 -2.48 5.02 6.48
CA ILE A 136 -3.65 5.78 6.93
C ILE A 136 -4.51 4.85 7.81
N PRO A 137 -4.95 5.32 9.00
CA PRO A 137 -5.84 4.53 9.86
C PRO A 137 -7.08 4.03 9.10
N GLY A 138 -7.38 2.74 9.24
CA GLY A 138 -8.50 2.10 8.54
C GLY A 138 -8.20 1.62 7.11
N LEU A 139 -7.19 2.17 6.42
CA LEU A 139 -6.91 1.85 5.01
C LEU A 139 -5.76 0.85 4.80
N ARG A 140 -5.15 0.31 5.86
CA ARG A 140 -3.95 -0.54 5.75
C ARG A 140 -4.08 -1.69 4.75
N VAL A 141 -5.21 -2.38 4.74
CA VAL A 141 -5.40 -3.52 3.84
C VAL A 141 -5.40 -3.07 2.39
N LEU A 142 -6.06 -1.95 2.08
CA LEU A 142 -6.11 -1.35 0.74
C LEU A 142 -4.73 -0.83 0.31
N GLU A 143 -4.04 -0.09 1.18
CA GLU A 143 -2.73 0.47 0.86
C GLU A 143 -1.66 -0.60 0.66
N LYS A 144 -1.67 -1.67 1.49
CA LYS A 144 -0.77 -2.81 1.30
C LYS A 144 -1.14 -3.66 0.07
N TYR A 145 -2.40 -3.68 -0.31
CA TYR A 145 -2.81 -4.22 -1.61
C TYR A 145 -2.19 -3.41 -2.75
N ALA A 146 -2.27 -2.08 -2.68
CA ALA A 146 -1.70 -1.21 -3.70
C ALA A 146 -0.17 -1.31 -3.80
N THR A 147 0.55 -1.46 -2.67
CA THR A 147 2.00 -1.71 -2.71
C THR A 147 2.35 -3.02 -3.44
N ARG A 148 1.53 -4.08 -3.28
CA ARG A 148 1.72 -5.33 -4.05
C ARG A 148 1.48 -5.13 -5.54
N MET A 149 0.48 -4.33 -5.92
CA MET A 149 0.23 -4.00 -7.34
C MET A 149 1.42 -3.24 -7.94
N GLY A 150 2.13 -2.44 -7.14
CA GLY A 150 3.38 -1.81 -7.52
C GLY A 150 4.60 -2.74 -7.54
N GLY A 151 4.48 -3.99 -7.09
CA GLY A 151 5.54 -5.01 -7.10
C GLY A 151 6.32 -5.17 -5.80
N ALA A 152 5.92 -4.52 -4.69
CA ALA A 152 6.50 -4.75 -3.39
C ALA A 152 5.92 -6.01 -2.71
N THR A 153 6.65 -6.53 -1.74
CA THR A 153 6.17 -7.56 -0.81
C THR A 153 5.65 -6.90 0.46
N ASN A 154 4.54 -7.42 1.01
CA ASN A 154 4.03 -6.87 2.26
C ASN A 154 4.89 -7.29 3.45
N HIS A 155 5.30 -6.32 4.26
CA HIS A 155 5.77 -6.55 5.62
C HIS A 155 4.59 -6.99 6.50
N ARG A 156 4.82 -7.30 7.80
CA ARG A 156 3.76 -7.73 8.72
C ARG A 156 2.51 -6.83 8.64
N MET A 157 1.34 -7.46 8.67
CA MET A 157 0.05 -6.77 8.56
C MET A 157 -0.34 -6.07 9.86
N GLY A 158 0.04 -6.64 11.00
CA GLY A 158 -0.33 -6.11 12.30
C GLY A 158 0.64 -6.54 13.41
N LEU A 159 0.21 -6.36 14.66
CA LEU A 159 1.02 -6.74 15.82
C LEU A 159 1.00 -8.23 16.10
N TRP A 160 0.04 -8.95 15.54
CA TRP A 160 -0.18 -10.39 15.71
C TRP A 160 0.63 -11.26 14.72
N ASP A 161 1.16 -10.67 13.67
CA ASP A 161 1.76 -11.38 12.53
C ASP A 161 3.23 -11.75 12.78
N ALA A 162 3.98 -10.86 13.46
CA ALA A 162 5.36 -11.11 13.88
C ALA A 162 5.71 -10.21 15.08
N ALA A 163 6.52 -10.70 16.00
CA ALA A 163 7.16 -9.82 16.95
C ALA A 163 8.15 -8.90 16.23
N MET A 164 8.15 -7.62 16.60
CA MET A 164 9.17 -6.67 16.18
C MET A 164 9.68 -5.94 17.41
N ILE A 165 10.86 -6.32 17.83
CA ILE A 165 11.54 -5.73 18.97
C ILE A 165 12.20 -4.43 18.49
N LYS A 166 11.91 -3.35 19.16
CA LYS A 166 12.36 -1.99 18.86
C LYS A 166 13.10 -1.39 20.05
N ASP A 167 13.75 -0.27 19.83
CA ASP A 167 14.48 0.53 20.82
C ASP A 167 13.77 0.61 22.19
N ASN A 168 12.50 0.98 22.18
CA ASN A 168 11.68 1.08 23.41
C ASN A 168 11.47 -0.27 24.11
N HIS A 169 11.37 -1.37 23.37
CA HIS A 169 11.30 -2.71 23.98
C HIS A 169 12.62 -3.09 24.60
N VAL A 170 13.73 -2.77 23.92
CA VAL A 170 15.10 -3.02 24.41
C VAL A 170 15.37 -2.21 25.68
N ALA A 171 14.98 -0.92 25.70
CA ALA A 171 15.17 -0.05 26.87
C ALA A 171 14.47 -0.61 28.13
N VAL A 172 13.26 -1.15 27.98
CA VAL A 172 12.50 -1.75 29.10
C VAL A 172 13.03 -3.13 29.46
N ALA A 173 13.44 -3.94 28.50
CA ALA A 173 13.94 -5.29 28.74
C ALA A 173 15.36 -5.33 29.31
N GLY A 174 16.16 -4.27 29.07
CA GLY A 174 17.54 -4.11 29.52
C GLY A 174 18.59 -4.35 28.45
N SER A 175 18.33 -5.21 27.45
CA SER A 175 19.21 -5.43 26.30
C SER A 175 18.48 -6.07 25.12
N VAL A 176 19.07 -5.97 23.93
CA VAL A 176 18.57 -6.64 22.70
C VAL A 176 18.48 -8.16 22.92
N GLY A 177 19.53 -8.79 23.51
CA GLY A 177 19.53 -10.22 23.76
C GLY A 177 18.43 -10.65 24.72
N GLU A 178 18.21 -9.92 25.83
CA GLU A 178 17.17 -10.23 26.79
C GLU A 178 15.76 -10.08 26.19
N ALA A 179 15.52 -8.99 25.44
CA ALA A 179 14.24 -8.77 24.77
C ALA A 179 13.93 -9.91 23.78
N THR A 180 14.94 -10.32 22.99
CA THR A 180 14.81 -11.40 22.01
C THR A 180 14.59 -12.75 22.68
N ALA A 181 15.34 -13.06 23.75
CA ALA A 181 15.19 -14.30 24.49
C ALA A 181 13.79 -14.43 25.12
N ARG A 182 13.22 -13.36 25.66
CA ARG A 182 11.85 -13.33 26.18
C ARG A 182 10.81 -13.62 25.09
N ALA A 183 10.95 -13.01 23.91
CA ALA A 183 10.06 -13.29 22.78
C ALA A 183 10.15 -14.77 22.35
N ARG A 184 11.37 -15.32 22.32
CA ARG A 184 11.59 -16.75 22.00
C ARG A 184 11.00 -17.67 23.04
N ALA A 185 11.18 -17.36 24.33
CA ALA A 185 10.61 -18.14 25.43
C ALA A 185 9.07 -18.10 25.45
N ALA A 186 8.47 -17.04 24.93
CA ALA A 186 7.01 -16.93 24.75
C ALA A 186 6.46 -17.75 23.55
N GLY A 187 7.29 -18.52 22.86
CA GLY A 187 6.91 -19.38 21.73
C GLY A 187 6.67 -18.60 20.42
N ILE A 188 7.21 -17.39 20.27
CA ILE A 188 7.07 -16.63 19.02
C ILE A 188 8.12 -17.13 18.02
N ASP A 189 7.65 -17.58 16.85
CA ASP A 189 8.53 -18.12 15.81
C ASP A 189 9.16 -17.02 14.93
N ARG A 190 8.41 -15.99 14.59
CA ARG A 190 8.86 -14.90 13.73
C ARG A 190 9.23 -13.68 14.58
N ILE A 191 10.54 -13.52 14.82
CA ILE A 191 11.07 -12.45 15.66
C ILE A 191 11.99 -11.55 14.83
N ILE A 192 11.51 -10.35 14.54
CA ILE A 192 12.25 -9.28 13.88
C ILE A 192 12.86 -8.42 14.96
N VAL A 193 14.18 -8.19 14.89
CA VAL A 193 14.87 -7.35 15.86
C VAL A 193 15.47 -6.15 15.16
N GLU A 194 15.04 -4.96 15.58
CA GLU A 194 15.60 -3.69 15.15
C GLU A 194 16.92 -3.46 15.92
N VAL A 195 18.00 -3.21 15.16
CA VAL A 195 19.33 -2.91 15.67
C VAL A 195 19.83 -1.61 15.03
N ASP A 196 20.39 -0.72 15.82
CA ASP A 196 20.93 0.59 15.42
C ASP A 196 22.46 0.63 15.40
N SER A 197 23.11 -0.43 15.89
CA SER A 197 24.56 -0.57 15.96
C SER A 197 25.04 -2.00 15.69
N LEU A 198 26.27 -2.16 15.24
CA LEU A 198 26.84 -3.46 14.86
C LEU A 198 27.01 -4.43 16.03
N ASP A 199 27.27 -3.91 17.22
CA ASP A 199 27.47 -4.69 18.45
C ASP A 199 26.17 -5.35 18.96
N GLN A 200 24.99 -4.90 18.52
CA GLN A 200 23.71 -5.52 18.84
C GLN A 200 23.41 -6.76 17.97
N ILE A 201 24.09 -6.94 16.84
CA ILE A 201 23.81 -8.01 15.87
C ILE A 201 24.01 -9.40 16.50
N GLU A 202 25.17 -9.66 17.05
CA GLU A 202 25.49 -10.98 17.61
C GLU A 202 24.65 -11.35 18.84
N PRO A 203 24.39 -10.43 19.80
CA PRO A 203 23.46 -10.69 20.89
C PRO A 203 22.03 -11.02 20.40
N ALA A 204 21.50 -10.33 19.37
CA ALA A 204 20.18 -10.61 18.81
C ALA A 204 20.13 -12.01 18.17
N LEU A 205 21.14 -12.35 17.36
CA LEU A 205 21.22 -13.65 16.68
C LEU A 205 21.35 -14.82 17.67
N THR A 206 22.23 -14.69 18.67
CA THR A 206 22.43 -15.69 19.70
C THR A 206 21.16 -15.93 20.52
N ALA A 207 20.36 -14.88 20.76
CA ALA A 207 19.10 -14.96 21.48
C ALA A 207 17.93 -15.50 20.63
N GLY A 208 18.12 -15.73 19.33
CA GLY A 208 17.14 -16.37 18.45
C GLY A 208 16.33 -15.40 17.57
N ALA A 209 16.86 -14.23 17.22
CA ALA A 209 16.29 -13.40 16.18
C ALA A 209 16.20 -14.18 14.86
N THR A 210 15.05 -14.07 14.16
CA THR A 210 14.83 -14.72 12.86
C THR A 210 14.95 -13.76 11.69
N HIS A 211 15.11 -12.48 11.97
CA HIS A 211 15.25 -11.39 11.01
C HIS A 211 15.85 -10.18 11.72
N LEU A 212 16.82 -9.52 11.10
CA LEU A 212 17.40 -8.28 11.62
C LEU A 212 17.00 -7.10 10.76
N LEU A 213 16.45 -6.06 11.41
CA LEU A 213 16.17 -4.78 10.80
C LEU A 213 17.27 -3.80 11.22
N LEU A 214 18.04 -3.35 10.23
CA LEU A 214 19.19 -2.46 10.37
C LEU A 214 18.68 -1.02 10.23
N ASP A 215 18.50 -0.33 11.37
CA ASP A 215 17.82 0.97 11.37
C ASP A 215 18.81 2.13 11.17
N ASN A 216 18.52 2.99 10.19
CA ASN A 216 19.25 4.22 9.89
C ASN A 216 20.77 4.04 9.64
N MET A 217 21.22 2.86 9.23
CA MET A 217 22.64 2.59 8.93
C MET A 217 23.05 3.13 7.55
N THR A 218 24.28 3.64 7.46
CA THR A 218 24.87 4.07 6.18
C THR A 218 25.22 2.88 5.29
N PRO A 219 25.35 3.03 3.95
CA PRO A 219 25.74 1.92 3.09
C PRO A 219 27.05 1.22 3.47
N PRO A 220 28.13 1.90 3.92
CA PRO A 220 29.29 1.23 4.47
C PRO A 220 28.96 0.35 5.69
N THR A 221 28.23 0.89 6.67
CA THR A 221 27.82 0.16 7.88
C THR A 221 26.90 -1.02 7.54
N LEU A 222 25.99 -0.87 6.54
CA LEU A 222 25.14 -1.97 6.07
C LEU A 222 25.96 -3.13 5.49
N ARG A 223 27.05 -2.86 4.74
CA ARG A 223 27.96 -3.91 4.25
C ARG A 223 28.65 -4.67 5.40
N GLU A 224 29.09 -3.95 6.42
CA GLU A 224 29.67 -4.56 7.61
C GLU A 224 28.62 -5.41 8.36
N ALA A 225 27.41 -4.89 8.55
CA ALA A 225 26.31 -5.63 9.17
C ALA A 225 25.95 -6.91 8.39
N VAL A 226 25.84 -6.83 7.06
CA VAL A 226 25.59 -7.99 6.19
C VAL A 226 26.71 -9.03 6.32
N ALA A 227 27.96 -8.60 6.36
CA ALA A 227 29.12 -9.49 6.55
C ALA A 227 29.07 -10.17 7.94
N LEU A 228 28.73 -9.44 9.01
CA LEU A 228 28.55 -9.99 10.35
C LEU A 228 27.40 -10.98 10.44
N ILE A 229 26.26 -10.67 9.82
CA ILE A 229 25.10 -11.57 9.77
C ILE A 229 25.42 -12.86 9.01
N ALA A 230 26.26 -12.77 7.97
CA ALA A 230 26.77 -13.91 7.21
C ALA A 230 25.69 -14.88 6.71
N GLY A 231 24.52 -14.35 6.30
CA GLY A 231 23.40 -15.14 5.78
C GLY A 231 22.65 -16.00 6.81
N ARG A 232 22.93 -15.86 8.10
CA ARG A 232 22.25 -16.61 9.18
C ARG A 232 20.76 -16.31 9.26
N VAL A 233 20.39 -15.05 9.01
CA VAL A 233 19.02 -14.58 8.93
C VAL A 233 18.92 -13.50 7.85
N PRO A 234 17.72 -13.18 7.33
CA PRO A 234 17.53 -12.03 6.46
C PRO A 234 17.93 -10.71 7.14
N ALA A 235 18.61 -9.85 6.38
CA ALA A 235 18.95 -8.48 6.75
C ALA A 235 18.00 -7.51 6.04
N GLU A 236 17.36 -6.62 6.79
CA GLU A 236 16.48 -5.59 6.27
C GLU A 236 17.06 -4.21 6.56
N ALA A 237 17.22 -3.37 5.55
CA ALA A 237 17.55 -1.96 5.75
C ALA A 237 16.28 -1.12 5.91
N SER A 238 16.29 -0.21 6.88
CA SER A 238 15.19 0.71 7.17
C SER A 238 15.71 2.08 7.59
N GLY A 239 14.82 3.08 7.55
CA GLY A 239 15.14 4.45 7.98
C GLY A 239 15.62 5.35 6.84
N GLY A 240 14.92 6.49 6.63
CA GLY A 240 15.34 7.55 5.70
C GLY A 240 15.42 7.18 4.20
N VAL A 241 14.98 5.99 3.80
CA VAL A 241 15.09 5.50 2.41
C VAL A 241 14.22 6.33 1.45
N ASN A 242 14.80 6.77 0.35
CA ASN A 242 14.14 7.48 -0.74
C ASN A 242 14.65 7.00 -2.11
N LEU A 243 14.11 7.51 -3.22
CA LEU A 243 14.49 7.08 -4.58
C LEU A 243 15.96 7.32 -4.90
N ASP A 244 16.56 8.38 -4.34
CA ASP A 244 17.98 8.71 -4.59
C ASP A 244 18.95 7.79 -3.82
N THR A 245 18.51 7.22 -2.70
CA THR A 245 19.36 6.44 -1.81
C THR A 245 19.15 4.93 -1.91
N ILE A 246 17.98 4.48 -2.36
CA ILE A 246 17.59 3.06 -2.30
C ILE A 246 18.52 2.15 -3.11
N ARG A 247 19.02 2.61 -4.26
CA ARG A 247 19.94 1.82 -5.10
C ARG A 247 21.23 1.49 -4.37
N ALA A 248 21.87 2.49 -3.75
CA ALA A 248 23.10 2.29 -2.99
C ALA A 248 22.91 1.38 -1.77
N ILE A 249 21.72 1.43 -1.14
CA ILE A 249 21.33 0.54 -0.05
C ILE A 249 21.16 -0.90 -0.57
N ALA A 250 20.46 -1.09 -1.68
CA ALA A 250 20.23 -2.41 -2.26
C ALA A 250 21.54 -3.11 -2.67
N GLU A 251 22.54 -2.35 -3.12
CA GLU A 251 23.86 -2.84 -3.51
C GLU A 251 24.76 -3.21 -2.31
N THR A 252 24.30 -3.04 -1.07
CA THR A 252 25.02 -3.50 0.13
C THR A 252 24.89 -4.99 0.39
N GLY A 253 23.97 -5.68 -0.29
CA GLY A 253 23.70 -7.09 -0.09
C GLY A 253 22.61 -7.38 0.95
N VAL A 254 21.86 -6.38 1.40
CA VAL A 254 20.66 -6.59 2.24
C VAL A 254 19.60 -7.40 1.49
N THR A 255 18.86 -8.24 2.22
CA THR A 255 17.77 -9.06 1.66
C THR A 255 16.53 -8.24 1.39
N TYR A 256 16.23 -7.32 2.30
CA TYR A 256 15.02 -6.50 2.27
C TYR A 256 15.34 -5.02 2.49
N ILE A 257 14.46 -4.17 1.93
CA ILE A 257 14.48 -2.74 2.18
C ILE A 257 13.04 -2.31 2.47
N SER A 258 12.76 -1.82 3.68
CA SER A 258 11.43 -1.33 4.03
C SER A 258 11.32 0.18 3.89
N VAL A 259 10.24 0.62 3.23
CA VAL A 259 10.02 2.03 2.90
C VAL A 259 8.64 2.49 3.35
N GLY A 260 8.59 3.35 4.37
CA GLY A 260 7.33 3.88 4.90
C GLY A 260 6.63 4.85 3.95
N ARG A 261 7.40 5.56 3.11
CA ARG A 261 6.87 6.55 2.17
C ARG A 261 5.93 5.99 1.11
N LEU A 262 5.98 4.68 0.84
CA LEU A 262 5.11 4.04 -0.14
C LEU A 262 3.62 4.28 0.16
N THR A 263 3.26 4.29 1.44
CA THR A 263 1.88 4.47 1.91
C THR A 263 1.66 5.81 2.61
N GLN A 264 2.66 6.28 3.36
CA GLN A 264 2.55 7.49 4.18
C GLN A 264 2.52 8.78 3.34
N SER A 265 3.17 8.82 2.17
CA SER A 265 3.44 10.06 1.43
C SER A 265 3.37 9.89 -0.09
N ALA A 266 2.68 8.86 -0.58
CA ALA A 266 2.46 8.71 -2.01
C ALA A 266 1.53 9.82 -2.53
N PRO A 267 1.89 10.52 -3.62
CA PRO A 267 0.95 11.41 -4.28
C PRO A 267 -0.19 10.59 -4.90
N ALA A 268 -1.39 11.14 -4.90
CA ALA A 268 -2.50 10.56 -5.65
C ALA A 268 -2.22 10.59 -7.16
N ALA A 269 -2.66 9.58 -7.89
CA ALA A 269 -2.62 9.58 -9.34
C ALA A 269 -3.69 10.52 -9.92
N ASP A 270 -3.45 11.09 -11.10
CA ASP A 270 -4.47 11.87 -11.79
C ASP A 270 -5.31 10.95 -12.69
N ILE A 271 -6.54 10.69 -12.25
CA ILE A 271 -7.54 9.87 -12.94
C ILE A 271 -8.84 10.67 -13.01
N GLY A 272 -9.41 10.76 -14.20
CA GLY A 272 -10.69 11.43 -14.43
C GLY A 272 -11.82 10.45 -14.76
N LEU A 273 -13.05 10.96 -14.73
CA LEU A 273 -14.25 10.27 -15.21
C LEU A 273 -15.07 11.26 -16.01
N ASP A 274 -15.16 11.02 -17.31
CA ASP A 274 -15.91 11.85 -18.23
C ASP A 274 -17.21 11.15 -18.65
N PHE A 275 -18.32 11.87 -18.56
CA PHE A 275 -19.64 11.35 -18.90
C PHE A 275 -20.15 11.92 -20.23
N THR A 276 -20.89 11.08 -20.96
CA THR A 276 -21.68 11.47 -22.14
C THR A 276 -23.10 11.03 -21.93
N LEU A 277 -24.06 11.91 -22.34
CA LEU A 277 -25.46 11.50 -22.41
C LEU A 277 -25.61 10.46 -23.52
N ASP A 278 -26.27 9.36 -23.22
CA ASP A 278 -26.71 8.45 -24.25
C ASP A 278 -27.73 9.21 -25.13
N ALA A 279 -27.52 9.20 -26.45
CA ALA A 279 -28.50 9.73 -27.37
C ALA A 279 -29.83 8.92 -27.21
N ALA A 280 -30.93 9.62 -26.98
CA ALA A 280 -32.25 9.03 -26.82
C ALA A 280 -32.71 8.28 -28.07
#